data_dc6292d28c9c3b4b20058d7492693f15
#
_entry.id   dc6292d28c9c3b4b20058d7492693f15
#
_cell.length_a   1.000
_cell.length_b   1.000
_cell.length_c   1.000
_cell.angle_alpha   90.00
_cell.angle_beta   90.00
_cell.angle_gamma   90.00
#
_symmetry.space_group_name_H-M   'P 1'
#
loop_
_entity.id
_entity.type
_entity.pdbx_description
1 polymer ?
#
loop_
_entity_poly.entity_id
_entity_poly.type
_entity_poly.pdbx_seq_one_letter_code
_entity_poly.pdbx_strand_id
1 'polypeptide(L)'
;MSKLEKIKEIVKTKDSKICLSVDVSTLEELYNIINELGDYICVLKIHHDIISDFNVNLQNTIDTLINLKNKHNFLIWEDRKFADIGMVMKRQVETHIIKWADLISVHPISGFESVKQIPEDIGIILIGELSSTGNLIRESYTLSVIEMCENLKNCVGIVCQRNLKTNKLIFTPGINLSSKGDNMGQKYSKIDEKRFADIFVIGRGILNSDNRKKTVIEYNHEINRN
;
A
#
# COMPACT_ATOMS: atom_id res chain seq x y z
N MET A 1 -0.34 -15.35 -13.09
CA MET A 1 -1.06 -15.02 -11.84
C MET A 1 -1.13 -13.50 -11.70
N SER A 2 -2.32 -12.94 -11.55
CA SER A 2 -2.49 -11.50 -11.35
C SER A 2 -1.92 -11.04 -10.01
N LYS A 3 -1.62 -9.72 -9.88
CA LYS A 3 -1.15 -9.17 -8.59
C LYS A 3 -2.20 -9.33 -7.48
N LEU A 4 -3.49 -9.28 -7.82
CA LEU A 4 -4.61 -9.54 -6.89
C LEU A 4 -4.56 -10.97 -6.32
N GLU A 5 -4.41 -11.97 -7.20
CA GLU A 5 -4.28 -13.38 -6.78
C GLU A 5 -3.03 -13.59 -5.94
N LYS A 6 -1.91 -12.95 -6.31
CA LYS A 6 -0.65 -13.05 -5.57
C LYS A 6 -0.77 -12.50 -4.14
N ILE A 7 -1.43 -11.37 -3.94
CA ILE A 7 -1.68 -10.84 -2.57
C ILE A 7 -2.53 -11.85 -1.78
N LYS A 8 -3.62 -12.36 -2.36
CA LYS A 8 -4.49 -13.33 -1.69
C LYS A 8 -3.74 -14.60 -1.27
N GLU A 9 -2.84 -15.09 -2.13
CA GLU A 9 -1.96 -16.22 -1.82
C GLU A 9 -1.01 -15.90 -0.66
N ILE A 10 -0.34 -14.73 -0.69
CA ILE A 10 0.58 -14.32 0.38
C ILE A 10 -0.16 -14.16 1.71
N VAL A 11 -1.31 -13.50 1.72
CA VAL A 11 -2.16 -13.36 2.91
C VAL A 11 -2.49 -14.71 3.52
N LYS A 12 -2.91 -15.68 2.68
CA LYS A 12 -3.22 -17.03 3.13
C LYS A 12 -2.00 -17.78 3.68
N THR A 13 -0.86 -17.67 2.98
CA THR A 13 0.37 -18.42 3.34
C THR A 13 1.01 -17.89 4.63
N LYS A 14 0.98 -16.57 4.83
CA LYS A 14 1.62 -15.90 5.97
C LYS A 14 0.65 -15.62 7.13
N ASP A 15 -0.63 -15.88 6.93
CA ASP A 15 -1.70 -15.49 7.87
C ASP A 15 -1.57 -14.01 8.29
N SER A 16 -1.26 -13.16 7.34
CA SER A 16 -1.06 -11.73 7.58
C SER A 16 -1.77 -10.87 6.53
N LYS A 17 -2.60 -9.94 7.02
CA LYS A 17 -3.26 -8.90 6.22
C LYS A 17 -2.59 -7.54 6.41
N ILE A 18 -1.36 -7.50 6.91
CA ILE A 18 -0.65 -6.25 7.18
C ILE A 18 0.08 -5.77 5.91
N CYS A 19 -0.25 -4.55 5.50
CA CYS A 19 0.58 -3.72 4.66
C CYS A 19 1.39 -2.78 5.57
N LEU A 20 2.70 -3.00 5.67
CA LEU A 20 3.58 -2.14 6.47
C LEU A 20 3.95 -0.88 5.68
N SER A 21 3.57 0.29 6.18
CA SER A 21 3.95 1.59 5.62
C SER A 21 5.27 2.05 6.23
N VAL A 22 6.34 2.07 5.42
CA VAL A 22 7.69 2.43 5.86
C VAL A 22 8.10 3.75 5.21
N ASP A 23 7.93 4.82 5.98
CA ASP A 23 8.20 6.20 5.55
C ASP A 23 9.54 6.66 6.18
N VAL A 24 10.66 6.14 5.67
CA VAL A 24 12.03 6.36 6.17
C VAL A 24 12.84 7.20 5.20
N SER A 25 13.98 7.73 5.66
CA SER A 25 14.80 8.66 4.89
C SER A 25 15.98 8.00 4.16
N THR A 26 16.36 6.75 4.52
CA THR A 26 17.52 6.05 3.97
C THR A 26 17.23 4.61 3.63
N LEU A 27 17.97 4.05 2.67
CA LEU A 27 17.90 2.63 2.31
C LEU A 27 18.35 1.71 3.44
N GLU A 28 19.36 2.11 4.21
CA GLU A 28 19.83 1.31 5.35
C GLU A 28 18.70 1.07 6.35
N GLU A 29 17.98 2.11 6.72
CA GLU A 29 16.84 2.01 7.64
C GLU A 29 15.73 1.14 7.04
N LEU A 30 15.42 1.32 5.76
CA LEU A 30 14.44 0.51 5.04
C LEU A 30 14.82 -0.99 5.08
N TYR A 31 16.05 -1.32 4.73
CA TYR A 31 16.51 -2.71 4.68
C TYR A 31 16.53 -3.37 6.07
N ASN A 32 16.91 -2.64 7.10
CA ASN A 32 16.87 -3.11 8.49
C ASN A 32 15.43 -3.46 8.91
N ILE A 33 14.47 -2.59 8.62
CA ILE A 33 13.03 -2.83 8.90
C ILE A 33 12.51 -4.04 8.12
N ILE A 34 12.86 -4.16 6.83
CA ILE A 34 12.44 -5.31 6.01
C ILE A 34 13.01 -6.62 6.57
N ASN A 35 14.29 -6.66 6.95
CA ASN A 35 14.89 -7.86 7.54
C ASN A 35 14.27 -8.24 8.88
N GLU A 36 13.84 -7.25 9.68
CA GLU A 36 13.18 -7.48 10.97
C GLU A 36 11.72 -7.96 10.81
N LEU A 37 10.96 -7.35 9.91
CA LEU A 37 9.50 -7.46 9.88
C LEU A 37 8.93 -8.13 8.61
N GLY A 38 9.75 -8.37 7.60
CA GLY A 38 9.29 -8.85 6.29
C GLY A 38 8.50 -10.15 6.34
N ASP A 39 8.80 -11.05 7.27
CA ASP A 39 8.09 -12.32 7.44
C ASP A 39 6.65 -12.17 7.96
N TYR A 40 6.31 -11.02 8.55
CA TYR A 40 5.04 -10.76 9.21
C TYR A 40 4.06 -9.91 8.38
N ILE A 41 4.41 -9.54 7.15
CA ILE A 41 3.63 -8.62 6.31
C ILE A 41 3.33 -9.25 4.95
N CYS A 42 2.21 -8.87 4.33
CA CYS A 42 1.88 -9.28 2.96
C CYS A 42 2.29 -8.23 1.91
N VAL A 43 2.34 -6.95 2.29
CA VAL A 43 2.72 -5.84 1.42
C VAL A 43 3.66 -4.90 2.18
N LEU A 44 4.72 -4.46 1.52
CA LEU A 44 5.57 -3.35 1.94
C LEU A 44 5.18 -2.10 1.16
N LYS A 45 4.72 -1.05 1.83
CA LYS A 45 4.41 0.25 1.22
C LYS A 45 5.53 1.23 1.51
N ILE A 46 6.08 1.83 0.46
CA ILE A 46 7.10 2.88 0.55
C ILE A 46 6.75 4.09 -0.31
N HIS A 47 7.44 5.18 -0.07
CA HIS A 47 7.53 6.36 -0.89
C HIS A 47 9.00 6.52 -1.30
N HIS A 48 9.40 6.05 -2.48
CA HIS A 48 10.80 6.06 -2.90
C HIS A 48 11.39 7.47 -2.99
N ASP A 49 10.55 8.46 -3.27
CA ASP A 49 10.92 9.87 -3.44
C ASP A 49 11.28 10.59 -2.13
N ILE A 50 11.00 10.00 -0.96
CA ILE A 50 11.48 10.52 0.33
C ILE A 50 12.75 9.82 0.84
N ILE A 51 13.21 8.76 0.17
CA ILE A 51 14.42 8.03 0.51
C ILE A 51 15.60 8.67 -0.23
N SER A 52 16.44 9.41 0.50
CA SER A 52 17.45 10.32 -0.07
C SER A 52 18.51 9.63 -0.94
N ASP A 53 18.84 8.39 -0.62
CA ASP A 53 19.86 7.60 -1.32
C ASP A 53 19.26 6.54 -2.28
N PHE A 54 17.95 6.54 -2.52
CA PHE A 54 17.28 5.55 -3.37
C PHE A 54 17.86 5.46 -4.79
N ASN A 55 18.18 6.60 -5.38
CA ASN A 55 18.67 6.69 -6.76
C ASN A 55 20.21 6.76 -6.88
N VAL A 56 20.96 6.76 -5.77
CA VAL A 56 22.44 6.88 -5.79
C VAL A 56 23.08 5.70 -6.53
N ASN A 57 22.58 4.49 -6.28
CA ASN A 57 22.94 3.30 -7.05
C ASN A 57 21.66 2.51 -7.35
N LEU A 58 20.87 3.02 -8.28
CA LEU A 58 19.51 2.52 -8.56
C LEU A 58 19.48 1.03 -8.87
N GLN A 59 20.45 0.49 -9.64
CA GLN A 59 20.44 -0.93 -9.97
C GLN A 59 20.64 -1.80 -8.71
N ASN A 60 21.59 -1.44 -7.86
CA ASN A 60 21.81 -2.16 -6.59
C ASN A 60 20.60 -2.07 -5.65
N THR A 61 19.95 -0.90 -5.62
CA THR A 61 18.70 -0.71 -4.85
C THR A 61 17.61 -1.65 -5.35
N ILE A 62 17.41 -1.71 -6.67
CA ILE A 62 16.42 -2.61 -7.30
C ILE A 62 16.71 -4.07 -6.97
N ASP A 63 17.94 -4.50 -7.17
CA ASP A 63 18.36 -5.90 -6.94
C ASP A 63 18.19 -6.29 -5.47
N THR A 64 18.53 -5.38 -4.55
CA THR A 64 18.36 -5.60 -3.10
C THR A 64 16.89 -5.70 -2.72
N LEU A 65 16.03 -4.79 -3.21
CA LEU A 65 14.60 -4.84 -2.95
C LEU A 65 13.94 -6.11 -3.48
N ILE A 66 14.32 -6.56 -4.70
CA ILE A 66 13.83 -7.80 -5.28
C ILE A 66 14.26 -9.01 -4.44
N ASN A 67 15.53 -9.04 -4.00
CA ASN A 67 16.04 -10.12 -3.16
C ASN A 67 15.29 -10.19 -1.81
N LEU A 68 15.12 -9.05 -1.14
CA LEU A 68 14.39 -8.97 0.14
C LEU A 68 12.91 -9.36 -0.03
N LYS A 69 12.25 -8.88 -1.08
CA LYS A 69 10.88 -9.25 -1.43
C LYS A 69 10.73 -10.77 -1.61
N ASN A 70 11.64 -11.39 -2.35
CA ASN A 70 11.60 -12.83 -2.60
C ASN A 70 11.93 -13.63 -1.33
N LYS A 71 12.92 -13.21 -0.55
CA LYS A 71 13.32 -13.84 0.72
C LYS A 71 12.16 -13.88 1.71
N HIS A 72 11.43 -12.78 1.85
CA HIS A 72 10.38 -12.62 2.86
C HIS A 72 8.96 -12.80 2.29
N ASN A 73 8.80 -13.06 0.99
CA ASN A 73 7.52 -13.28 0.31
C ASN A 73 6.47 -12.20 0.61
N PHE A 74 6.69 -10.98 0.13
CA PHE A 74 5.71 -9.87 0.15
C PHE A 74 5.70 -9.16 -1.20
N LEU A 75 4.71 -8.28 -1.45
CA LEU A 75 4.71 -7.38 -2.60
C LEU A 75 5.15 -5.98 -2.19
N ILE A 76 5.80 -5.25 -3.12
CA ILE A 76 6.20 -3.87 -2.91
C ILE A 76 5.19 -2.92 -3.54
N TRP A 77 4.68 -1.99 -2.74
CA TRP A 77 3.76 -0.94 -3.15
C TRP A 77 4.44 0.44 -3.08
N GLU A 78 4.63 1.07 -4.26
CA GLU A 78 5.01 2.48 -4.35
C GLU A 78 3.78 3.37 -4.19
N ASP A 79 3.71 4.10 -3.07
CA ASP A 79 2.54 4.90 -2.68
C ASP A 79 2.66 6.39 -3.06
N ARG A 80 3.33 6.72 -4.16
CA ARG A 80 3.48 8.10 -4.63
C ARG A 80 2.17 8.79 -4.98
N LYS A 81 1.10 8.03 -5.20
CA LYS A 81 -0.22 8.54 -5.60
C LYS A 81 -0.18 9.31 -6.92
N PHE A 82 0.09 8.58 -8.02
CA PHE A 82 0.12 9.15 -9.36
C PHE A 82 -1.19 9.84 -9.70
N ALA A 83 -1.10 11.05 -10.28
CA ALA A 83 -2.26 11.88 -10.63
C ALA A 83 -1.91 12.80 -11.79
N ASP A 84 -1.95 12.27 -13.02
CA ASP A 84 -1.60 13.00 -14.24
C ASP A 84 -2.37 12.46 -15.44
N ILE A 85 -2.17 13.04 -16.62
CA ILE A 85 -2.64 12.47 -17.89
C ILE A 85 -1.94 11.13 -18.17
N GLY A 86 -2.62 10.24 -18.89
CA GLY A 86 -2.19 8.85 -19.06
C GLY A 86 -0.77 8.69 -19.60
N MET A 87 -0.37 9.50 -20.60
CA MET A 87 0.99 9.45 -21.15
C MET A 87 2.07 9.76 -20.10
N VAL A 88 1.82 10.71 -19.21
CA VAL A 88 2.78 11.11 -18.17
C VAL A 88 2.86 10.01 -17.12
N MET A 89 1.73 9.53 -16.59
CA MET A 89 1.71 8.43 -15.61
C MET A 89 2.41 7.17 -16.16
N LYS A 90 2.13 6.80 -17.42
CA LYS A 90 2.80 5.68 -18.10
C LYS A 90 4.32 5.85 -18.06
N ARG A 91 4.84 7.01 -18.49
CA ARG A 91 6.28 7.29 -18.50
C ARG A 91 6.89 7.28 -17.09
N GLN A 92 6.22 7.86 -16.11
CA GLN A 92 6.67 7.85 -14.72
C GLN A 92 6.85 6.42 -14.19
N VAL A 93 5.91 5.52 -14.52
CA VAL A 93 5.97 4.11 -14.11
C VAL A 93 7.07 3.36 -14.87
N GLU A 94 7.16 3.54 -16.20
CA GLU A 94 8.12 2.84 -17.07
C GLU A 94 9.57 3.27 -16.84
N THR A 95 9.85 4.46 -16.32
CA THR A 95 11.20 4.97 -16.09
C THR A 95 12.02 4.01 -15.23
N HIS A 96 11.52 3.65 -14.06
CA HIS A 96 12.19 2.66 -13.18
C HIS A 96 11.26 1.93 -12.21
N ILE A 97 10.07 2.46 -11.92
CA ILE A 97 9.18 1.96 -10.87
C ILE A 97 8.76 0.51 -11.16
N ILE A 98 8.37 0.22 -12.40
CA ILE A 98 7.95 -1.13 -12.83
C ILE A 98 9.05 -2.19 -12.63
N LYS A 99 10.30 -1.80 -12.45
CA LYS A 99 11.42 -2.72 -12.27
C LYS A 99 11.50 -3.30 -10.85
N TRP A 100 10.91 -2.64 -9.86
CA TRP A 100 10.98 -3.06 -8.47
C TRP A 100 9.63 -3.07 -7.74
N ALA A 101 8.69 -2.20 -8.11
CA ALA A 101 7.36 -2.18 -7.51
C ALA A 101 6.41 -3.18 -8.17
N ASP A 102 5.61 -3.84 -7.36
CA ASP A 102 4.52 -4.71 -7.81
C ASP A 102 3.20 -3.96 -7.93
N LEU A 103 3.06 -2.92 -7.10
CA LEU A 103 1.84 -2.14 -6.93
C LEU A 103 2.16 -0.65 -6.92
N ILE A 104 1.24 0.15 -7.44
CA ILE A 104 1.27 1.63 -7.33
C ILE A 104 -0.07 2.16 -6.88
N SER A 105 -0.07 3.31 -6.20
CA SER A 105 -1.29 4.06 -5.93
C SER A 105 -1.56 5.14 -6.98
N VAL A 106 -2.83 5.31 -7.33
CA VAL A 106 -3.27 6.30 -8.32
C VAL A 106 -4.47 7.07 -7.79
N HIS A 107 -4.43 8.41 -7.85
CA HIS A 107 -5.61 9.23 -7.76
C HIS A 107 -6.29 9.27 -9.15
N PRO A 108 -7.43 8.60 -9.35
CA PRO A 108 -8.04 8.48 -10.67
C PRO A 108 -8.82 9.73 -11.11
N ILE A 109 -8.44 10.90 -10.58
CA ILE A 109 -9.07 12.19 -10.91
C ILE A 109 -8.94 12.57 -12.40
N SER A 110 -7.92 12.03 -13.07
CA SER A 110 -7.68 12.21 -14.51
C SER A 110 -8.58 11.34 -15.40
N GLY A 111 -9.43 10.49 -14.81
CA GLY A 111 -10.39 9.65 -15.50
C GLY A 111 -9.85 8.30 -16.00
N PHE A 112 -10.79 7.41 -16.38
CA PHE A 112 -10.52 6.04 -16.77
C PHE A 112 -9.50 5.92 -17.92
N GLU A 113 -9.66 6.71 -18.98
CA GLU A 113 -8.80 6.65 -20.15
C GLU A 113 -7.33 7.00 -19.84
N SER A 114 -7.09 7.83 -18.84
CA SER A 114 -5.74 8.14 -18.36
C SER A 114 -5.17 6.99 -17.54
N VAL A 115 -5.94 6.46 -16.57
CA VAL A 115 -5.45 5.39 -15.67
C VAL A 115 -5.17 4.11 -16.44
N LYS A 116 -5.96 3.77 -17.45
CA LYS A 116 -5.77 2.53 -18.23
C LYS A 116 -4.51 2.55 -19.12
N GLN A 117 -3.82 3.71 -19.27
CA GLN A 117 -2.52 3.76 -19.95
C GLN A 117 -1.36 3.19 -19.13
N ILE A 118 -1.57 3.00 -17.84
CA ILE A 118 -0.57 2.38 -16.94
C ILE A 118 -0.37 0.92 -17.37
N PRO A 119 0.89 0.45 -17.48
CA PRO A 119 1.20 -0.92 -17.92
C PRO A 119 0.47 -2.00 -17.12
N GLU A 120 -0.03 -3.05 -17.77
CA GLU A 120 -0.80 -4.14 -17.12
C GLU A 120 0.07 -5.00 -16.19
N ASP A 121 1.40 -4.96 -16.31
CA ASP A 121 2.32 -5.75 -15.48
C ASP A 121 2.42 -5.24 -14.03
N ILE A 122 1.99 -3.99 -13.77
CA ILE A 122 1.94 -3.42 -12.43
C ILE A 122 0.50 -3.38 -11.91
N GLY A 123 0.31 -3.71 -10.63
CA GLY A 123 -1.00 -3.65 -9.99
C GLY A 123 -1.36 -2.21 -9.58
N ILE A 124 -2.59 -1.80 -9.80
CA ILE A 124 -3.09 -0.47 -9.43
C ILE A 124 -3.94 -0.56 -8.18
N ILE A 125 -3.66 0.32 -7.21
CA ILE A 125 -4.53 0.58 -6.06
C ILE A 125 -5.07 2.00 -6.23
N LEU A 126 -6.37 2.12 -6.41
CA LEU A 126 -7.03 3.42 -6.60
C LEU A 126 -7.31 4.09 -5.26
N ILE A 127 -7.12 5.40 -5.19
CA ILE A 127 -7.44 6.19 -4.01
C ILE A 127 -8.93 6.57 -4.07
N GLY A 128 -9.77 5.84 -3.33
CA GLY A 128 -11.19 6.11 -3.20
C GLY A 128 -11.53 7.05 -2.06
N GLU A 129 -10.80 6.92 -0.92
CA GLU A 129 -10.93 7.78 0.25
C GLU A 129 -9.58 8.01 0.91
N LEU A 130 -9.46 9.06 1.72
CA LEU A 130 -8.27 9.41 2.49
C LEU A 130 -8.57 9.38 3.99
N SER A 131 -7.58 9.05 4.80
CA SER A 131 -7.66 9.11 6.28
C SER A 131 -7.43 10.52 6.84
N SER A 132 -7.06 11.49 6.00
CA SER A 132 -6.84 12.88 6.41
C SER A 132 -8.16 13.62 6.61
N THR A 133 -8.20 14.44 7.65
CA THR A 133 -9.36 15.31 7.95
C THR A 133 -9.44 16.43 6.94
N GLY A 134 -10.66 16.77 6.51
CA GLY A 134 -10.92 17.93 5.62
C GLY A 134 -10.51 17.70 4.17
N ASN A 135 -10.25 16.47 3.74
CA ASN A 135 -10.02 16.18 2.33
C ASN A 135 -11.24 16.49 1.46
N LEU A 136 -11.02 16.69 0.16
CA LEU A 136 -12.04 17.14 -0.79
C LEU A 136 -12.81 15.99 -1.46
N ILE A 137 -12.51 14.74 -1.11
CA ILE A 137 -13.19 13.58 -1.69
C ILE A 137 -14.66 13.59 -1.29
N ARG A 138 -15.54 13.40 -2.27
CA ARG A 138 -16.98 13.30 -2.09
C ARG A 138 -17.45 11.88 -2.42
N GLU A 139 -18.64 11.52 -1.96
CA GLU A 139 -19.21 10.18 -2.19
C GLU A 139 -19.31 9.84 -3.68
N SER A 140 -19.72 10.79 -4.52
CA SER A 140 -19.77 10.60 -5.98
C SER A 140 -18.41 10.22 -6.58
N TYR A 141 -17.32 10.81 -6.08
CA TYR A 141 -15.98 10.41 -6.49
C TYR A 141 -15.68 8.97 -6.11
N THR A 142 -15.94 8.58 -4.86
CA THR A 142 -15.70 7.20 -4.40
C THR A 142 -16.48 6.18 -5.22
N LEU A 143 -17.74 6.47 -5.57
CA LEU A 143 -18.57 5.61 -6.43
C LEU A 143 -17.97 5.46 -7.84
N SER A 144 -17.50 6.55 -8.45
CA SER A 144 -16.81 6.50 -9.75
C SER A 144 -15.50 5.71 -9.67
N VAL A 145 -14.77 5.78 -8.54
CA VAL A 145 -13.55 4.99 -8.32
C VAL A 145 -13.86 3.50 -8.23
N ILE A 146 -14.96 3.11 -7.59
CA ILE A 146 -15.38 1.69 -7.52
C ILE A 146 -15.67 1.18 -8.93
N GLU A 147 -16.46 1.90 -9.72
CA GLU A 147 -16.77 1.54 -11.11
C GLU A 147 -15.50 1.39 -11.94
N MET A 148 -14.58 2.34 -11.83
CA MET A 148 -13.30 2.29 -12.51
C MET A 148 -12.48 1.06 -12.10
N CYS A 149 -12.42 0.76 -10.81
CA CYS A 149 -11.67 -0.37 -10.26
C CYS A 149 -12.18 -1.72 -10.81
N GLU A 150 -13.47 -1.90 -10.93
CA GLU A 150 -14.06 -3.12 -11.49
C GLU A 150 -13.75 -3.29 -12.99
N ASN A 151 -13.61 -2.20 -13.74
CA ASN A 151 -13.37 -2.22 -15.18
C ASN A 151 -11.87 -2.24 -15.57
N LEU A 152 -10.94 -1.98 -14.65
CA LEU A 152 -9.50 -2.04 -14.91
C LEU A 152 -8.97 -3.45 -14.64
N LYS A 153 -8.31 -4.07 -15.63
CA LYS A 153 -7.77 -5.43 -15.54
C LYS A 153 -6.75 -5.59 -14.41
N ASN A 154 -5.84 -4.62 -14.29
CA ASN A 154 -4.75 -4.63 -13.32
C ASN A 154 -5.08 -3.89 -12.03
N CYS A 155 -6.34 -3.48 -11.81
CA CYS A 155 -6.77 -2.96 -10.52
C CYS A 155 -6.81 -4.07 -9.48
N VAL A 156 -6.05 -3.87 -8.41
CA VAL A 156 -5.94 -4.80 -7.28
C VAL A 156 -6.90 -4.44 -6.17
N GLY A 157 -7.12 -3.14 -5.95
CA GLY A 157 -7.97 -2.68 -4.86
C GLY A 157 -8.15 -1.18 -4.79
N ILE A 158 -8.80 -0.78 -3.71
CA ILE A 158 -9.15 0.62 -3.41
C ILE A 158 -8.70 0.97 -2.00
N VAL A 159 -8.06 2.13 -1.84
CA VAL A 159 -7.86 2.73 -0.51
C VAL A 159 -9.19 3.33 -0.06
N CYS A 160 -9.70 2.85 1.07
CA CYS A 160 -11.00 3.28 1.58
C CYS A 160 -11.08 3.24 3.11
N GLN A 161 -11.99 4.04 3.69
CA GLN A 161 -12.24 4.14 5.12
C GLN A 161 -13.54 3.46 5.57
N ARG A 162 -14.32 2.91 4.65
CA ARG A 162 -15.61 2.24 4.89
C ARG A 162 -15.75 0.97 4.06
N ASN A 163 -16.73 0.14 4.40
CA ASN A 163 -17.07 -1.03 3.63
C ASN A 163 -17.62 -0.63 2.26
N LEU A 164 -17.04 -1.19 1.20
CA LEU A 164 -17.50 -0.99 -0.18
C LEU A 164 -17.92 -2.34 -0.77
N LYS A 165 -18.95 -2.29 -1.63
CA LYS A 165 -19.32 -3.47 -2.44
C LYS A 165 -18.40 -3.53 -3.66
N THR A 166 -17.37 -4.35 -3.60
CA THR A 166 -16.40 -4.55 -4.68
C THR A 166 -15.84 -5.98 -4.65
N ASN A 167 -15.40 -6.51 -5.80
CA ASN A 167 -14.69 -7.77 -5.92
C ASN A 167 -13.17 -7.63 -5.75
N LYS A 168 -12.70 -6.40 -5.52
CA LYS A 168 -11.29 -6.04 -5.33
C LYS A 168 -10.99 -5.88 -3.84
N LEU A 169 -9.71 -5.76 -3.50
CA LEU A 169 -9.29 -5.61 -2.11
C LEU A 169 -9.53 -4.20 -1.58
N ILE A 170 -9.96 -4.11 -0.33
CA ILE A 170 -10.05 -2.85 0.41
C ILE A 170 -8.81 -2.68 1.26
N PHE A 171 -8.02 -1.65 0.94
CA PHE A 171 -6.84 -1.24 1.69
C PHE A 171 -7.24 -0.11 2.64
N THR A 172 -7.15 -0.33 3.95
CA THR A 172 -7.57 0.68 4.93
C THR A 172 -6.38 1.22 5.72
N PRO A 173 -5.96 2.48 5.46
CA PRO A 173 -4.95 3.17 6.25
C PRO A 173 -5.54 3.83 7.51
N GLY A 174 -4.64 4.33 8.37
CA GLY A 174 -5.05 5.02 9.59
C GLY A 174 -5.43 4.06 10.72
N ILE A 175 -4.74 2.95 10.83
CA ILE A 175 -4.94 1.95 11.89
C ILE A 175 -3.88 2.12 12.98
N ASN A 176 -4.33 2.22 14.25
CA ASN A 176 -3.45 2.25 15.40
C ASN A 176 -4.16 1.69 16.63
N LEU A 177 -3.49 0.82 17.39
CA LEU A 177 -4.06 0.19 18.58
C LEU A 177 -4.11 1.15 19.78
N SER A 178 -3.19 2.11 19.87
CA SER A 178 -2.98 2.96 21.05
C SER A 178 -3.32 4.44 20.83
N SER A 179 -3.18 4.97 19.60
CA SER A 179 -3.37 6.40 19.30
C SER A 179 -4.63 6.67 18.49
N LYS A 180 -5.24 7.86 18.71
CA LYS A 180 -6.43 8.33 17.94
C LYS A 180 -6.08 9.26 16.77
N GLY A 181 -4.81 9.67 16.63
CA GLY A 181 -4.36 10.58 15.57
C GLY A 181 -2.90 10.98 15.74
N ASP A 182 -2.38 11.78 14.80
CA ASP A 182 -0.99 12.20 14.76
C ASP A 182 -0.77 13.72 14.95
N ASN A 183 -1.83 14.47 15.26
CA ASN A 183 -1.84 15.93 15.35
C ASN A 183 -1.46 16.66 14.04
N MET A 184 -1.32 15.93 12.92
CA MET A 184 -1.04 16.46 11.57
C MET A 184 -2.22 16.22 10.61
N GLY A 185 -3.41 16.03 11.18
CA GLY A 185 -4.65 15.87 10.40
C GLY A 185 -5.04 14.42 10.09
N GLN A 186 -4.24 13.43 10.43
CA GLN A 186 -4.60 12.02 10.27
C GLN A 186 -5.39 11.51 11.49
N LYS A 187 -6.52 10.85 11.24
CA LYS A 187 -7.28 10.12 12.25
C LYS A 187 -6.90 8.65 12.22
N TYR A 188 -6.81 8.04 13.41
CA TYR A 188 -6.61 6.60 13.56
C TYR A 188 -7.88 5.94 14.06
N SER A 189 -8.15 4.75 13.51
CA SER A 189 -9.22 3.84 13.96
C SER A 189 -8.60 2.59 14.60
N LYS A 190 -9.39 1.95 15.44
CA LYS A 190 -9.07 0.60 15.93
C LYS A 190 -9.40 -0.44 14.86
N ILE A 191 -8.81 -1.63 14.97
CA ILE A 191 -9.06 -2.76 14.05
C ILE A 191 -10.54 -3.12 14.03
N ASP A 192 -11.20 -3.18 15.18
CA ASP A 192 -12.63 -3.54 15.28
C ASP A 192 -13.56 -2.62 14.48
N GLU A 193 -13.21 -1.34 14.35
CA GLU A 193 -13.96 -0.38 13.55
C GLU A 193 -13.78 -0.60 12.04
N LYS A 194 -12.78 -1.39 11.65
CA LYS A 194 -12.34 -1.59 10.26
C LYS A 194 -12.30 -3.06 9.83
N ARG A 195 -13.07 -3.94 10.49
CA ARG A 195 -13.12 -5.39 10.20
C ARG A 195 -13.50 -5.73 8.75
N PHE A 196 -14.03 -4.78 7.99
CA PHE A 196 -14.31 -4.92 6.56
C PHE A 196 -13.05 -4.85 5.67
N ALA A 197 -11.93 -4.37 6.20
CA ALA A 197 -10.69 -4.24 5.43
C ALA A 197 -10.11 -5.62 5.07
N ASP A 198 -9.69 -5.77 3.82
CA ASP A 198 -8.93 -6.95 3.38
C ASP A 198 -7.46 -6.80 3.73
N ILE A 199 -6.94 -5.56 3.65
CA ILE A 199 -5.54 -5.22 3.94
C ILE A 199 -5.51 -4.00 4.86
N PHE A 200 -4.85 -4.13 5.99
CA PHE A 200 -4.64 -3.08 7.00
C PHE A 200 -3.32 -2.37 6.75
N VAL A 201 -3.36 -1.08 6.41
CA VAL A 201 -2.15 -0.29 6.17
C VAL A 201 -1.71 0.35 7.48
N ILE A 202 -0.59 -0.14 8.04
CA ILE A 202 -0.08 0.24 9.35
C ILE A 202 1.36 0.72 9.21
N GLY A 203 1.66 1.89 9.73
CA GLY A 203 3.01 2.48 9.74
C GLY A 203 3.47 2.72 11.17
N ARG A 204 3.34 3.95 11.63
CA ARG A 204 3.81 4.44 12.94
C ARG A 204 3.36 3.59 14.15
N GLY A 205 2.20 2.94 14.07
CA GLY A 205 1.73 2.04 15.12
C GLY A 205 2.66 0.84 15.38
N ILE A 206 3.42 0.42 14.36
CA ILE A 206 4.44 -0.63 14.46
C ILE A 206 5.83 0.00 14.57
N LEU A 207 6.17 0.94 13.68
CA LEU A 207 7.54 1.47 13.54
C LEU A 207 8.04 2.24 14.76
N ASN A 208 7.14 2.93 15.49
CA ASN A 208 7.46 3.71 16.68
C ASN A 208 7.40 2.89 17.97
N SER A 209 7.18 1.58 17.88
CA SER A 209 7.19 0.69 19.06
C SER A 209 8.61 0.36 19.50
N ASP A 210 8.83 0.24 20.79
CA ASP A 210 10.09 -0.21 21.41
C ASP A 210 10.44 -1.66 21.00
N ASN A 211 9.43 -2.47 20.63
CA ASN A 211 9.61 -3.84 20.14
C ASN A 211 8.71 -4.09 18.94
N ARG A 212 9.19 -3.69 17.76
CA ARG A 212 8.46 -3.77 16.48
C ARG A 212 7.99 -5.18 16.16
N LYS A 213 8.84 -6.18 16.41
CA LYS A 213 8.52 -7.59 16.14
C LYS A 213 7.38 -8.10 17.04
N LYS A 214 7.38 -7.80 18.29
CA LYS A 214 6.27 -8.13 19.20
C LYS A 214 4.99 -7.43 18.76
N THR A 215 5.10 -6.15 18.43
CA THR A 215 3.94 -5.33 18.01
C THR A 215 3.32 -5.80 16.71
N VAL A 216 4.10 -6.16 15.68
CA VAL A 216 3.53 -6.68 14.42
C VAL A 216 2.81 -8.01 14.62
N ILE A 217 3.30 -8.86 15.54
CA ILE A 217 2.63 -10.11 15.91
C ILE A 217 1.31 -9.83 16.62
N GLU A 218 1.29 -8.87 17.55
CA GLU A 218 0.06 -8.42 18.22
C GLU A 218 -0.99 -7.89 17.24
N TYR A 219 -0.56 -7.10 16.25
CA TYR A 219 -1.45 -6.64 15.18
C TYR A 219 -2.02 -7.80 14.35
N ASN A 220 -1.18 -8.77 13.92
CA ASN A 220 -1.66 -9.94 13.19
C ASN A 220 -2.65 -10.76 14.01
N HIS A 221 -2.38 -10.98 15.30
CA HIS A 221 -3.30 -11.68 16.19
C HIS A 221 -4.65 -10.95 16.30
N GLU A 222 -4.63 -9.61 16.50
CA GLU A 222 -5.85 -8.84 16.65
C GLU A 222 -6.65 -8.75 15.34
N ILE A 223 -5.98 -8.65 14.18
CA ILE A 223 -6.61 -8.66 12.85
C ILE A 223 -7.29 -10.00 12.55
N ASN A 224 -6.67 -11.12 12.93
CA ASN A 224 -7.16 -12.47 12.66
C ASN A 224 -8.12 -12.99 13.75
N ARG A 225 -8.29 -12.25 14.83
CA ARG A 225 -9.25 -12.57 15.89
C ARG A 225 -10.68 -12.43 15.34
N ASN A 226 -11.45 -13.53 15.41
CA ASN A 226 -12.87 -13.61 15.02
C ASN A 226 -13.81 -12.92 16.00
#